data_73e3a8018589fb6dd44c06c9d402f74e
#
_entry.id   73e3a8018589fb6dd44c06c9d402f74e
#
_cell.length_a   1.000
_cell.length_b   1.000
_cell.length_c   1.000
_cell.angle_alpha   90.00
_cell.angle_beta   90.00
_cell.angle_gamma   90.00
#
_symmetry.space_group_name_H-M   'P 1'
#
loop_
_entity.id
_entity.type
_entity.pdbx_description
1 polymer ?
#
loop_
_entity_poly.entity_id
_entity_poly.type
_entity_poly.pdbx_seq_one_letter_code
_entity_poly.pdbx_strand_id
1 'polypeptide(L)'
;MDLHYFSEYLELEKNYSRHTVTAYIKDLEGFQSFCLSKHDFEKIDDVSYTQIRDWIIYLVESAISNRTVNRKISSLNSYFKFLLKTKSIDINPLAKHKALKTDKKIQVPFSQLEVETVLNDIYFEDTFEGCRNKLIIELLYATGMRRTELVNVQLNDLSLSKKTLKVLGKRKKERILPLTNSLIICLNTYLKKRKKLSVCKDKEVLFLTKKGVKIYENLVYRVINDYFSKASSKVKKSPHILRHSF
;
A
#
# COMPACT_ATOMS: atom_id res chain seq x y z
N MET A 1 9.08 12.73 -26.22
CA MET A 1 10.00 12.97 -25.06
C MET A 1 10.30 11.65 -24.36
N ASP A 2 11.48 11.49 -23.79
CA ASP A 2 11.84 10.24 -23.09
C ASP A 2 11.11 10.13 -21.75
N LEU A 3 10.48 8.99 -21.46
CA LEU A 3 9.81 8.70 -20.20
C LEU A 3 10.77 8.78 -18.98
N HIS A 4 12.07 8.74 -19.23
CA HIS A 4 13.09 8.91 -18.21
C HIS A 4 13.00 10.28 -17.53
N TYR A 5 12.92 11.37 -18.28
CA TYR A 5 12.76 12.72 -17.72
C TYR A 5 11.47 12.89 -16.91
N PHE A 6 10.40 12.24 -17.35
CA PHE A 6 9.17 12.23 -16.57
C PHE A 6 9.30 11.43 -15.26
N SER A 7 10.02 10.31 -15.29
CA SER A 7 10.33 9.54 -14.08
C SER A 7 11.10 10.37 -13.06
N GLU A 8 12.16 11.08 -13.50
CA GLU A 8 12.93 11.97 -12.65
C GLU A 8 12.09 13.12 -12.08
N TYR A 9 11.24 13.74 -12.91
CA TYR A 9 10.29 14.76 -12.45
C TYR A 9 9.36 14.25 -11.35
N LEU A 10 8.83 13.02 -11.50
CA LEU A 10 7.97 12.43 -10.48
C LEU A 10 8.73 12.13 -9.19
N GLU A 11 9.97 11.65 -9.28
CA GLU A 11 10.79 11.30 -8.11
C GLU A 11 11.32 12.56 -7.41
N LEU A 12 11.96 13.47 -8.13
CA LEU A 12 12.71 14.59 -7.57
C LEU A 12 11.84 15.81 -7.28
N GLU A 13 10.94 16.19 -8.19
CA GLU A 13 10.11 17.38 -7.98
C GLU A 13 8.79 17.05 -7.27
N LYS A 14 8.14 15.94 -7.63
CA LYS A 14 6.85 15.55 -7.04
C LYS A 14 7.01 14.72 -5.76
N ASN A 15 8.23 14.25 -5.47
CA ASN A 15 8.50 13.37 -4.32
C ASN A 15 7.57 12.15 -4.26
N TYR A 16 7.28 11.54 -5.41
CA TYR A 16 6.46 10.34 -5.48
C TYR A 16 7.26 9.11 -5.05
N SER A 17 6.57 8.13 -4.46
CA SER A 17 7.22 6.86 -4.12
C SER A 17 7.60 6.08 -5.37
N ARG A 18 8.68 5.28 -5.32
CA ARG A 18 9.10 4.39 -6.41
C ARG A 18 7.94 3.55 -6.96
N HIS A 19 7.08 3.02 -6.10
CA HIS A 19 5.90 2.25 -6.52
C HIS A 19 4.93 3.09 -7.37
N THR A 20 4.73 4.36 -7.01
CA THR A 20 3.89 5.28 -7.78
C THR A 20 4.52 5.59 -9.14
N VAL A 21 5.81 5.87 -9.17
CA VAL A 21 6.56 6.16 -10.41
C VAL A 21 6.51 4.95 -11.34
N THR A 22 6.86 3.76 -10.84
CA THR A 22 6.79 2.52 -11.64
C THR A 22 5.38 2.26 -12.19
N ALA A 23 4.33 2.51 -11.41
CA ALA A 23 2.96 2.34 -11.88
C ALA A 23 2.61 3.33 -12.99
N TYR A 24 3.05 4.58 -12.87
CA TYR A 24 2.81 5.62 -13.87
C TYR A 24 3.55 5.31 -15.19
N ILE A 25 4.82 4.94 -15.11
CA ILE A 25 5.60 4.57 -16.30
C ILE A 25 4.97 3.38 -17.01
N LYS A 26 4.61 2.31 -16.29
CA LYS A 26 3.90 1.15 -16.88
C LYS A 26 2.57 1.50 -17.53
N ASP A 27 1.85 2.47 -16.99
CA ASP A 27 0.60 2.92 -17.62
C ASP A 27 0.87 3.66 -18.92
N LEU A 28 1.94 4.48 -19.00
CA LEU A 28 2.35 5.18 -20.21
C LEU A 28 2.89 4.22 -21.28
N GLU A 29 3.74 3.26 -20.89
CA GLU A 29 4.23 2.20 -21.77
C GLU A 29 3.06 1.38 -22.36
N GLY A 30 2.07 1.04 -21.53
CA GLY A 30 0.87 0.35 -21.98
C GLY A 30 0.04 1.17 -22.98
N PHE A 31 -0.06 2.48 -22.79
CA PHE A 31 -0.72 3.38 -23.72
C PHE A 31 0.07 3.53 -25.03
N GLN A 32 1.38 3.69 -24.95
CA GLN A 32 2.27 3.76 -26.13
C GLN A 32 2.17 2.49 -26.97
N SER A 33 2.21 1.32 -26.33
CA SER A 33 2.05 0.03 -27.03
C SER A 33 0.69 -0.09 -27.73
N PHE A 34 -0.38 0.41 -27.10
CA PHE A 34 -1.69 0.47 -27.74
C PHE A 34 -1.71 1.42 -28.95
N CYS A 35 -1.16 2.63 -28.82
CA CYS A 35 -1.12 3.59 -29.92
C CYS A 35 -0.32 3.06 -31.11
N LEU A 36 0.82 2.41 -30.86
CA LEU A 36 1.63 1.78 -31.92
C LEU A 36 0.85 0.67 -32.62
N SER A 37 0.13 -0.18 -31.87
CA SER A 37 -0.59 -1.34 -32.45
C SER A 37 -1.88 -0.98 -33.21
N LYS A 38 -2.50 0.15 -32.89
CA LYS A 38 -3.83 0.53 -33.42
C LYS A 38 -3.81 1.76 -34.34
N HIS A 39 -2.83 2.62 -34.20
CA HIS A 39 -2.81 3.92 -34.86
C HIS A 39 -1.46 4.25 -35.52
N ASP A 40 -0.47 3.34 -35.50
CA ASP A 40 0.90 3.55 -35.99
C ASP A 40 1.60 4.78 -35.38
N PHE A 41 1.20 5.18 -34.19
CA PHE A 41 1.77 6.32 -33.46
C PHE A 41 2.91 5.86 -32.57
N GLU A 42 4.12 6.33 -32.84
CA GLU A 42 5.31 6.05 -32.02
C GLU A 42 5.46 6.93 -30.78
N LYS A 43 4.95 8.17 -30.85
CA LYS A 43 5.13 9.18 -29.78
C LYS A 43 3.82 9.51 -29.09
N ILE A 44 3.80 9.34 -27.76
CA ILE A 44 2.65 9.72 -26.92
C ILE A 44 2.42 11.24 -26.94
N ASP A 45 3.47 12.03 -27.24
CA ASP A 45 3.42 13.50 -27.19
C ASP A 45 2.46 14.09 -28.24
N ASP A 46 2.26 13.40 -29.36
CA ASP A 46 1.52 13.88 -30.53
C ASP A 46 0.06 13.35 -30.57
N VAL A 47 -0.38 12.61 -29.53
CA VAL A 47 -1.72 12.04 -29.53
C VAL A 47 -2.80 13.06 -29.19
N SER A 48 -3.94 12.92 -29.84
CA SER A 48 -5.16 13.68 -29.54
C SER A 48 -6.06 12.94 -28.55
N TYR A 49 -7.12 13.59 -28.12
CA TYR A 49 -8.12 12.93 -27.26
C TYR A 49 -8.77 11.69 -27.92
N THR A 50 -8.80 11.61 -29.24
CA THR A 50 -9.38 10.47 -29.96
C THR A 50 -8.67 9.18 -29.63
N GLN A 51 -7.32 9.12 -29.74
CA GLN A 51 -6.54 7.93 -29.40
C GLN A 51 -6.66 7.55 -27.91
N ILE A 52 -6.75 8.56 -27.03
CA ILE A 52 -6.94 8.29 -25.60
C ILE A 52 -8.34 7.70 -25.36
N ARG A 53 -9.36 8.19 -26.05
CA ARG A 53 -10.73 7.65 -25.96
C ARG A 53 -10.79 6.20 -26.46
N ASP A 54 -10.13 5.90 -27.56
CA ASP A 54 -10.04 4.54 -28.10
C ASP A 54 -9.36 3.60 -27.13
N TRP A 55 -8.30 4.06 -26.45
CA TRP A 55 -7.67 3.27 -25.38
C TRP A 55 -8.59 3.04 -24.20
N ILE A 56 -9.38 4.04 -23.79
CA ILE A 56 -10.38 3.88 -22.73
C ILE A 56 -11.40 2.80 -23.12
N ILE A 57 -11.91 2.85 -24.34
CA ILE A 57 -12.86 1.84 -24.87
C ILE A 57 -12.22 0.46 -24.84
N TYR A 58 -11.02 0.33 -25.39
CA TYR A 58 -10.25 -0.93 -25.37
C TYR A 58 -10.08 -1.50 -23.95
N LEU A 59 -9.72 -0.65 -22.98
CA LEU A 59 -9.56 -1.09 -21.58
C LEU A 59 -10.88 -1.56 -20.96
N VAL A 60 -11.99 -0.90 -21.26
CA VAL A 60 -13.32 -1.27 -20.78
C VAL A 60 -13.77 -2.60 -21.40
N GLU A 61 -13.60 -2.77 -22.70
CA GLU A 61 -13.90 -4.01 -23.44
C GLU A 61 -13.00 -5.19 -22.95
N SER A 62 -11.78 -4.88 -22.51
CA SER A 62 -10.88 -5.85 -21.86
C SER A 62 -11.26 -6.16 -20.41
N ALA A 63 -12.47 -5.81 -19.97
CA ALA A 63 -12.99 -6.03 -18.61
C ALA A 63 -12.16 -5.37 -17.49
N ILE A 64 -11.38 -4.35 -17.80
CA ILE A 64 -10.66 -3.54 -16.80
C ILE A 64 -11.65 -2.65 -16.05
N SER A 65 -11.62 -2.70 -14.73
CA SER A 65 -12.54 -1.90 -13.90
C SER A 65 -12.39 -0.39 -14.14
N ASN A 66 -13.49 0.36 -14.12
CA ASN A 66 -13.52 1.82 -14.31
C ASN A 66 -12.55 2.53 -13.35
N ARG A 67 -12.37 2.03 -12.10
CA ARG A 67 -11.39 2.57 -11.15
C ARG A 67 -9.96 2.44 -11.67
N THR A 68 -9.62 1.30 -12.27
CA THR A 68 -8.29 1.06 -12.86
C THR A 68 -8.09 1.91 -14.12
N VAL A 69 -9.12 2.01 -14.98
CA VAL A 69 -9.09 2.89 -16.15
C VAL A 69 -8.84 4.33 -15.72
N ASN A 70 -9.63 4.86 -14.78
CA ASN A 70 -9.45 6.23 -14.27
C ASN A 70 -8.05 6.46 -13.67
N ARG A 71 -7.47 5.47 -12.99
CA ARG A 71 -6.10 5.56 -12.48
C ARG A 71 -5.09 5.67 -13.62
N LYS A 72 -5.25 4.85 -14.67
CA LYS A 72 -4.38 4.90 -15.86
C LYS A 72 -4.49 6.25 -16.59
N ILE A 73 -5.68 6.78 -16.72
CA ILE A 73 -5.90 8.12 -17.30
C ILE A 73 -5.29 9.22 -16.41
N SER A 74 -5.30 9.04 -15.10
CA SER A 74 -4.62 9.98 -14.18
C SER A 74 -3.10 9.99 -14.38
N SER A 75 -2.49 8.84 -14.71
CA SER A 75 -1.05 8.75 -15.05
C SER A 75 -0.76 9.52 -16.35
N LEU A 76 -1.58 9.32 -17.40
CA LEU A 76 -1.49 10.08 -18.65
C LEU A 76 -1.67 11.57 -18.42
N ASN A 77 -2.68 11.99 -17.66
CA ASN A 77 -2.91 13.41 -17.37
C ASN A 77 -1.73 14.06 -16.62
N SER A 78 -1.06 13.29 -15.73
CA SER A 78 0.16 13.76 -15.08
C SER A 78 1.30 13.96 -16.08
N TYR A 79 1.42 13.08 -17.06
CA TYR A 79 2.41 13.18 -18.13
C TYR A 79 2.14 14.40 -19.01
N PHE A 80 0.92 14.58 -19.52
CA PHE A 80 0.59 15.76 -20.33
C PHE A 80 0.74 17.08 -19.57
N LYS A 81 0.49 17.10 -18.27
CA LYS A 81 0.79 18.26 -17.43
C LYS A 81 2.30 18.54 -17.32
N PHE A 82 3.12 17.49 -17.32
CA PHE A 82 4.57 17.63 -17.39
C PHE A 82 5.00 18.21 -18.74
N LEU A 83 4.48 17.69 -19.87
CA LEU A 83 4.77 18.19 -21.20
C LEU A 83 4.34 19.67 -21.37
N LEU A 84 3.21 20.09 -20.81
CA LEU A 84 2.80 21.50 -20.76
C LEU A 84 3.81 22.35 -19.98
N LYS A 85 4.26 21.85 -18.83
CA LYS A 85 5.26 22.56 -17.98
C LYS A 85 6.59 22.76 -18.71
N THR A 86 7.01 21.77 -19.50
CA THR A 86 8.24 21.82 -20.31
C THR A 86 8.04 22.51 -21.66
N LYS A 87 6.83 23.01 -21.94
CA LYS A 87 6.48 23.63 -23.21
C LYS A 87 6.68 22.73 -24.44
N SER A 88 6.57 21.40 -24.21
CA SER A 88 6.67 20.39 -25.28
C SER A 88 5.33 20.25 -26.04
N ILE A 89 4.22 20.65 -25.41
CA ILE A 89 2.89 20.75 -26.02
C ILE A 89 2.22 22.04 -25.54
N ASP A 90 1.29 22.55 -26.35
CA ASP A 90 0.53 23.77 -26.03
C ASP A 90 -0.80 23.47 -25.33
N ILE A 91 -1.37 22.30 -25.58
CA ILE A 91 -2.71 21.93 -25.07
C ILE A 91 -2.67 20.51 -24.51
N ASN A 92 -3.21 20.34 -23.30
CA ASN A 92 -3.39 19.01 -22.72
C ASN A 92 -4.60 18.32 -23.38
N PRO A 93 -4.44 17.19 -24.08
CA PRO A 93 -5.57 16.49 -24.70
C PRO A 93 -6.61 15.97 -23.69
N LEU A 94 -6.25 15.84 -22.41
CA LEU A 94 -7.14 15.42 -21.32
C LEU A 94 -7.81 16.59 -20.57
N ALA A 95 -7.63 17.85 -21.00
CA ALA A 95 -8.15 19.04 -20.29
C ALA A 95 -9.67 18.97 -20.01
N LYS A 96 -10.45 18.44 -20.94
CA LYS A 96 -11.92 18.31 -20.84
C LYS A 96 -12.39 16.89 -20.48
N HIS A 97 -11.47 15.96 -20.17
CA HIS A 97 -11.82 14.58 -19.87
C HIS A 97 -12.60 14.46 -18.55
N LYS A 98 -13.69 13.71 -18.57
CA LYS A 98 -14.46 13.35 -17.38
C LYS A 98 -14.22 11.89 -17.03
N ALA A 99 -13.87 11.62 -15.75
CA ALA A 99 -13.64 10.27 -15.27
C ALA A 99 -14.89 9.38 -15.42
N LEU A 100 -14.68 8.09 -15.68
CA LEU A 100 -15.75 7.09 -15.71
C LEU A 100 -16.41 6.96 -14.33
N LYS A 101 -17.72 6.77 -14.30
CA LYS A 101 -18.45 6.48 -13.06
C LYS A 101 -17.92 5.20 -12.41
N THR A 102 -17.68 5.26 -11.11
CA THR A 102 -17.20 4.11 -10.34
C THR A 102 -18.13 3.85 -9.15
N ASP A 103 -18.45 2.60 -8.92
CA ASP A 103 -19.23 2.22 -7.74
C ASP A 103 -18.43 2.48 -6.47
N LYS A 104 -19.08 3.10 -5.49
CA LYS A 104 -18.56 3.26 -4.15
C LYS A 104 -18.80 1.96 -3.38
N LYS A 105 -17.83 1.04 -3.40
CA LYS A 105 -17.88 -0.13 -2.52
C LYS A 105 -17.60 0.31 -1.09
N ILE A 106 -18.64 0.28 -0.25
CA ILE A 106 -18.50 0.51 1.20
C ILE A 106 -17.74 -0.69 1.77
N GLN A 107 -16.59 -0.42 2.38
CA GLN A 107 -15.85 -1.45 3.11
C GLN A 107 -16.37 -1.48 4.54
N VAL A 108 -17.02 -2.58 4.93
CA VAL A 108 -17.51 -2.77 6.29
C VAL A 108 -16.32 -3.13 7.19
N PRO A 109 -15.99 -2.33 8.22
CA PRO A 109 -14.94 -2.64 9.20
C PRO A 109 -15.24 -3.93 9.94
N PHE A 110 -14.24 -4.53 10.60
CA PHE A 110 -14.53 -5.59 11.59
C PHE A 110 -15.28 -4.97 12.78
N SER A 111 -16.24 -5.71 13.31
CA SER A 111 -16.89 -5.32 14.55
C SER A 111 -15.94 -5.50 15.73
N GLN A 112 -16.23 -4.81 16.83
CA GLN A 112 -15.46 -4.98 18.07
C GLN A 112 -15.46 -6.45 18.51
N LEU A 113 -16.61 -7.12 18.45
CA LEU A 113 -16.73 -8.54 18.79
C LEU A 113 -15.83 -9.44 17.94
N GLU A 114 -15.78 -9.22 16.60
CA GLU A 114 -14.91 -10.00 15.73
C GLU A 114 -13.41 -9.81 16.08
N VAL A 115 -13.01 -8.60 16.48
CA VAL A 115 -11.63 -8.33 16.90
C VAL A 115 -11.34 -8.94 18.26
N GLU A 116 -12.24 -8.83 19.22
CA GLU A 116 -12.12 -9.43 20.55
C GLU A 116 -12.04 -10.96 20.45
N THR A 117 -12.90 -11.58 19.64
CA THR A 117 -12.82 -13.01 19.36
C THR A 117 -11.44 -13.42 18.82
N VAL A 118 -10.88 -12.63 17.87
CA VAL A 118 -9.53 -12.95 17.36
C VAL A 118 -8.46 -12.82 18.44
N LEU A 119 -8.53 -11.80 19.28
CA LEU A 119 -7.46 -11.52 20.25
C LEU A 119 -7.54 -12.38 21.52
N ASN A 120 -8.74 -12.81 21.94
CA ASN A 120 -8.98 -13.48 23.21
C ASN A 120 -9.33 -14.96 23.06
N ASP A 121 -10.17 -15.32 22.06
CA ASP A 121 -10.74 -16.66 21.96
C ASP A 121 -9.97 -17.54 20.95
N ILE A 122 -9.33 -16.93 19.93
CA ILE A 122 -8.54 -17.69 18.97
C ILE A 122 -7.16 -17.96 19.55
N TYR A 123 -6.76 -19.23 19.55
CA TYR A 123 -5.47 -19.67 20.06
C TYR A 123 -4.32 -19.16 19.18
N PHE A 124 -3.37 -18.48 19.82
CA PHE A 124 -2.07 -18.16 19.26
C PHE A 124 -1.04 -19.12 19.88
N GLU A 125 -0.35 -19.87 19.05
CA GLU A 125 0.71 -20.77 19.52
C GLU A 125 1.75 -20.04 20.35
N ASP A 126 2.27 -20.66 21.43
CA ASP A 126 3.38 -20.11 22.21
C ASP A 126 4.74 -20.31 21.50
N THR A 127 4.76 -20.02 20.21
CA THR A 127 5.94 -20.00 19.35
C THR A 127 6.34 -18.57 19.03
N PHE A 128 7.53 -18.40 18.44
CA PHE A 128 7.95 -17.10 17.93
C PHE A 128 6.92 -16.52 16.92
N GLU A 129 6.44 -17.37 16.01
CA GLU A 129 5.50 -16.95 14.96
C GLU A 129 4.13 -16.62 15.52
N GLY A 130 3.60 -17.39 16.46
CA GLY A 130 2.33 -17.10 17.13
C GLY A 130 2.38 -15.79 17.92
N CYS A 131 3.41 -15.56 18.70
CA CYS A 131 3.61 -14.31 19.44
C CYS A 131 3.77 -13.11 18.48
N ARG A 132 4.50 -13.27 17.37
CA ARG A 132 4.61 -12.26 16.32
C ARG A 132 3.25 -11.92 15.70
N ASN A 133 2.48 -12.94 15.34
CA ASN A 133 1.21 -12.78 14.67
C ASN A 133 0.19 -12.08 15.58
N LYS A 134 0.14 -12.45 16.86
CA LYS A 134 -0.69 -11.76 17.86
C LYS A 134 -0.32 -10.29 17.97
N LEU A 135 0.97 -9.99 18.12
CA LEU A 135 1.45 -8.60 18.22
C LEU A 135 1.15 -7.79 16.96
N ILE A 136 1.25 -8.38 15.76
CA ILE A 136 0.90 -7.72 14.50
C ILE A 136 -0.57 -7.29 14.52
N ILE A 137 -1.48 -8.18 14.89
CA ILE A 137 -2.93 -7.91 14.91
C ILE A 137 -3.25 -6.85 15.96
N GLU A 138 -2.76 -7.03 17.19
CA GLU A 138 -3.01 -6.13 18.30
C GLU A 138 -2.45 -4.72 18.04
N LEU A 139 -1.24 -4.61 17.48
CA LEU A 139 -0.62 -3.34 17.15
C LEU A 139 -1.36 -2.60 16.02
N LEU A 140 -1.77 -3.30 14.97
CA LEU A 140 -2.57 -2.70 13.89
C LEU A 140 -3.92 -2.20 14.39
N TYR A 141 -4.60 -2.97 15.24
CA TYR A 141 -5.89 -2.58 15.80
C TYR A 141 -5.76 -1.41 16.77
N ALA A 142 -4.89 -1.51 17.77
CA ALA A 142 -4.78 -0.49 18.81
C ALA A 142 -4.18 0.84 18.34
N THR A 143 -3.48 0.89 17.22
CA THR A 143 -2.80 2.11 16.75
C THR A 143 -3.32 2.63 15.41
N GLY A 144 -4.10 1.84 14.72
CA GLY A 144 -4.56 2.19 13.37
C GLY A 144 -3.42 2.49 12.37
N MET A 145 -2.19 1.98 12.60
CA MET A 145 -1.06 2.22 11.70
C MET A 145 -1.25 1.54 10.34
N ARG A 146 -0.53 2.01 9.33
CA ARG A 146 -0.55 1.37 8.01
C ARG A 146 0.30 0.11 8.00
N ARG A 147 -0.07 -0.86 7.16
CA ARG A 147 0.71 -2.09 6.95
C ARG A 147 2.18 -1.82 6.61
N THR A 148 2.44 -0.88 5.72
CA THR A 148 3.80 -0.46 5.36
C THR A 148 4.57 0.15 6.52
N GLU A 149 3.90 0.92 7.38
CA GLU A 149 4.50 1.47 8.59
C GLU A 149 4.91 0.35 9.55
N LEU A 150 4.01 -0.62 9.81
CA LEU A 150 4.29 -1.77 10.67
C LEU A 150 5.50 -2.58 10.20
N VAL A 151 5.59 -2.89 8.91
CA VAL A 151 6.70 -3.66 8.33
C VAL A 151 8.05 -2.94 8.50
N ASN A 152 8.04 -1.60 8.55
CA ASN A 152 9.23 -0.77 8.65
C ASN A 152 9.61 -0.34 10.08
N VAL A 153 8.84 -0.73 11.10
CA VAL A 153 9.16 -0.40 12.50
C VAL A 153 10.52 -0.96 12.89
N GLN A 154 11.36 -0.11 13.46
CA GLN A 154 12.66 -0.48 14.02
C GLN A 154 12.59 -0.63 15.55
N LEU A 155 13.53 -1.35 16.14
CA LEU A 155 13.62 -1.48 17.60
C LEU A 155 13.86 -0.12 18.28
N ASN A 156 14.63 0.75 17.64
CA ASN A 156 14.92 2.10 18.13
C ASN A 156 13.69 3.06 18.06
N ASP A 157 12.64 2.67 17.33
CA ASP A 157 11.39 3.43 17.31
C ASP A 157 10.52 3.18 18.55
N LEU A 158 10.85 2.15 19.33
CA LEU A 158 10.15 1.79 20.54
C LEU A 158 10.74 2.48 21.78
N SER A 159 9.88 3.12 22.56
CA SER A 159 10.22 3.56 23.91
C SER A 159 9.29 2.87 24.92
N LEU A 160 9.80 1.79 25.53
CA LEU A 160 9.03 1.02 26.53
C LEU A 160 8.78 1.84 27.80
N SER A 161 9.73 2.68 28.21
CA SER A 161 9.59 3.57 29.38
C SER A 161 8.51 4.63 29.18
N LYS A 162 8.45 5.21 27.98
CA LYS A 162 7.43 6.22 27.62
C LYS A 162 6.14 5.57 27.07
N LYS A 163 6.11 4.25 26.88
CA LYS A 163 5.02 3.51 26.27
C LYS A 163 4.61 4.11 24.90
N THR A 164 5.58 4.38 24.05
CA THR A 164 5.35 5.01 22.75
C THR A 164 6.08 4.28 21.64
N LEU A 165 5.50 4.37 20.44
CA LEU A 165 6.06 3.90 19.19
C LEU A 165 6.10 5.04 18.18
N LYS A 166 7.29 5.35 17.67
CA LYS A 166 7.47 6.29 16.57
C LYS A 166 7.24 5.59 15.24
N VAL A 167 6.49 6.20 14.34
CA VAL A 167 6.24 5.67 12.99
C VAL A 167 6.44 6.75 11.93
N LEU A 168 7.01 6.33 10.81
CA LEU A 168 7.24 7.19 9.66
C LEU A 168 6.08 7.02 8.66
N GLY A 169 5.26 8.06 8.55
CA GLY A 169 4.10 8.08 7.66
C GLY A 169 4.41 8.55 6.23
N LYS A 170 3.35 8.79 5.47
CA LYS A 170 3.45 9.32 4.10
C LYS A 170 4.20 10.67 4.10
N ARG A 171 5.03 10.92 3.07
CA ARG A 171 5.89 12.12 2.94
C ARG A 171 6.90 12.28 4.08
N LYS A 172 7.38 11.16 4.64
CA LYS A 172 8.38 11.15 5.75
C LYS A 172 7.92 11.91 7.01
N LYS A 173 6.61 12.10 7.22
CA LYS A 173 6.11 12.70 8.45
C LYS A 173 6.12 11.68 9.58
N GLU A 174 6.84 12.00 10.65
CA GLU A 174 6.87 11.19 11.87
C GLU A 174 5.63 11.45 12.72
N ARG A 175 5.15 10.43 13.40
CA ARG A 175 4.16 10.54 14.47
C ARG A 175 4.43 9.54 15.57
N ILE A 176 4.07 9.90 16.79
CA ILE A 176 4.20 9.07 17.98
C ILE A 176 2.85 8.45 18.29
N LEU A 177 2.84 7.14 18.48
CA LEU A 177 1.65 6.36 18.82
C LEU A 177 1.77 5.91 20.28
N PRO A 178 0.76 6.11 21.13
CA PRO A 178 0.75 5.57 22.48
C PRO A 178 0.52 4.07 22.44
N LEU A 179 1.17 3.34 23.37
CA LEU A 179 1.02 1.91 23.53
C LEU A 179 0.27 1.59 24.81
N THR A 180 -0.78 0.78 24.74
CA THR A 180 -1.53 0.29 25.89
C THR A 180 -0.69 -0.68 26.73
N ASN A 181 -1.09 -0.93 27.96
CA ASN A 181 -0.39 -1.90 28.83
C ASN A 181 -0.45 -3.33 28.24
N SER A 182 -1.57 -3.70 27.63
CA SER A 182 -1.71 -5.01 26.96
C SER A 182 -0.72 -5.16 25.82
N LEU A 183 -0.59 -4.13 24.98
CA LEU A 183 0.41 -4.10 23.91
C LEU A 183 1.84 -4.22 24.42
N ILE A 184 2.18 -3.57 25.53
CA ILE A 184 3.52 -3.67 26.17
C ILE A 184 3.79 -5.11 26.61
N ILE A 185 2.78 -5.80 27.20
CA ILE A 185 2.91 -7.21 27.61
C ILE A 185 3.14 -8.10 26.39
N CYS A 186 2.30 -7.96 25.35
CA CYS A 186 2.41 -8.71 24.11
C CYS A 186 3.77 -8.48 23.42
N LEU A 187 4.22 -7.24 23.39
CA LEU A 187 5.48 -6.81 22.81
C LEU A 187 6.69 -7.43 23.58
N ASN A 188 6.66 -7.41 24.90
CA ASN A 188 7.71 -8.03 25.73
C ASN A 188 7.77 -9.55 25.51
N THR A 189 6.63 -10.21 25.40
CA THR A 189 6.54 -11.64 25.09
C THR A 189 7.18 -11.94 23.73
N TYR A 190 6.84 -11.17 22.70
CA TYR A 190 7.44 -11.31 21.38
C TYR A 190 8.94 -11.05 21.41
N LEU A 191 9.41 -9.99 22.07
CA LEU A 191 10.83 -9.64 22.16
C LEU A 191 11.65 -10.73 22.85
N LYS A 192 11.11 -11.40 23.91
CA LYS A 192 11.73 -12.55 24.54
C LYS A 192 11.90 -13.71 23.56
N LYS A 193 10.88 -14.05 22.76
CA LYS A 193 10.96 -15.11 21.73
C LYS A 193 11.90 -14.71 20.59
N ARG A 194 11.87 -13.43 20.17
CA ARG A 194 12.75 -12.87 19.14
C ARG A 194 14.24 -13.01 19.50
N LYS A 195 14.61 -12.78 20.77
CA LYS A 195 15.99 -12.94 21.26
C LYS A 195 16.47 -14.40 21.20
N LYS A 196 15.57 -15.38 21.21
CA LYS A 196 15.87 -16.82 21.14
C LYS A 196 15.99 -17.34 19.71
N LEU A 197 15.80 -16.50 18.68
CA LEU A 197 16.01 -16.93 17.31
C LEU A 197 17.48 -17.29 17.07
N SER A 198 17.72 -18.47 16.51
CA SER A 198 19.06 -18.96 16.15
C SER A 198 19.75 -18.10 15.09
N VAL A 199 18.96 -17.48 14.21
CA VAL A 199 19.44 -16.61 13.14
C VAL A 199 18.68 -15.29 13.17
N CYS A 200 19.40 -14.17 13.23
CA CYS A 200 18.82 -12.82 13.15
C CYS A 200 19.67 -11.99 12.18
N LYS A 201 19.21 -11.89 10.92
CA LYS A 201 19.90 -11.14 9.87
C LYS A 201 19.60 -9.65 9.96
N ASP A 202 18.33 -9.28 10.13
CA ASP A 202 17.87 -7.88 10.22
C ASP A 202 17.70 -7.46 11.68
N LYS A 203 18.83 -7.19 12.36
CA LYS A 203 18.87 -6.96 13.81
C LYS A 203 18.07 -5.75 14.28
N GLU A 204 18.00 -4.70 13.46
CA GLU A 204 17.38 -3.42 13.82
C GLU A 204 15.86 -3.41 13.67
N VAL A 205 15.32 -4.27 12.82
CA VAL A 205 13.88 -4.30 12.53
C VAL A 205 13.10 -5.00 13.63
N LEU A 206 11.97 -4.46 14.05
CA LEU A 206 11.14 -5.05 15.09
C LEU A 206 10.63 -6.43 14.68
N PHE A 207 9.96 -6.53 13.53
CA PHE A 207 9.29 -7.75 13.09
C PHE A 207 10.13 -8.59 12.13
N LEU A 208 10.35 -9.84 12.49
CA LEU A 208 11.12 -10.80 11.71
C LEU A 208 10.28 -12.00 11.27
N THR A 209 10.73 -12.64 10.19
CA THR A 209 10.32 -13.99 9.82
C THR A 209 11.07 -15.02 10.66
N LYS A 210 10.67 -16.31 10.63
CA LYS A 210 11.42 -17.39 11.26
C LYS A 210 12.87 -17.51 10.78
N LYS A 211 13.16 -17.03 9.55
CA LYS A 211 14.50 -17.00 8.97
C LYS A 211 15.36 -15.81 9.46
N GLY A 212 14.87 -15.01 10.40
CA GLY A 212 15.57 -13.85 10.96
C GLY A 212 15.67 -12.64 10.01
N VAL A 213 14.91 -12.61 8.92
CA VAL A 213 14.83 -11.47 8.01
C VAL A 213 13.55 -10.67 8.24
N LYS A 214 13.57 -9.41 7.88
CA LYS A 214 12.43 -8.49 7.95
C LYS A 214 11.16 -9.12 7.37
N ILE A 215 10.02 -8.89 8.01
CA ILE A 215 8.73 -9.30 7.44
C ILE A 215 8.38 -8.45 6.20
N TYR A 216 7.43 -8.93 5.42
CA TYR A 216 6.96 -8.27 4.20
C TYR A 216 5.44 -8.13 4.21
N GLU A 217 4.93 -7.21 3.43
CA GLU A 217 3.52 -6.82 3.45
C GLU A 217 2.54 -7.97 3.22
N ASN A 218 2.90 -8.93 2.33
CA ASN A 218 2.04 -10.08 2.07
C ASN A 218 1.99 -11.06 3.25
N LEU A 219 3.03 -11.12 4.12
CA LEU A 219 2.97 -11.90 5.35
C LEU A 219 1.93 -11.29 6.30
N VAL A 220 1.96 -9.97 6.49
CA VAL A 220 0.98 -9.27 7.33
C VAL A 220 -0.44 -9.48 6.80
N TYR A 221 -0.62 -9.42 5.47
CA TYR A 221 -1.92 -9.69 4.85
C TYR A 221 -2.42 -11.12 5.17
N ARG A 222 -1.55 -12.12 5.00
CA ARG A 222 -1.89 -13.53 5.31
C ARG A 222 -2.26 -13.70 6.78
N VAL A 223 -1.47 -13.16 7.70
CA VAL A 223 -1.77 -13.21 9.14
C VAL A 223 -3.17 -12.68 9.42
N ILE A 224 -3.51 -11.49 8.93
CA ILE A 224 -4.86 -10.93 9.14
C ILE A 224 -5.93 -11.81 8.50
N ASN A 225 -5.72 -12.24 7.26
CA ASN A 225 -6.69 -13.08 6.57
C ASN A 225 -6.93 -14.41 7.30
N ASP A 226 -5.88 -15.08 7.75
CA ASP A 226 -5.96 -16.40 8.38
C ASP A 226 -6.67 -16.35 9.73
N TYR A 227 -6.30 -15.39 10.59
CA TYR A 227 -6.91 -15.26 11.91
C TYR A 227 -8.36 -14.76 11.82
N PHE A 228 -8.64 -13.73 11.02
CA PHE A 228 -10.00 -13.22 10.87
C PHE A 228 -10.93 -14.13 10.06
N SER A 229 -10.40 -15.11 9.31
CA SER A 229 -11.24 -16.13 8.67
C SER A 229 -11.89 -17.06 9.66
N LYS A 230 -11.37 -17.16 10.87
CA LYS A 230 -11.94 -17.98 11.97
C LYS A 230 -13.02 -17.24 12.77
N ALA A 231 -13.03 -15.90 12.74
CA ALA A 231 -13.92 -15.06 13.54
C ALA A 231 -14.93 -14.24 12.72
N SER A 232 -14.79 -14.18 11.41
CA SER A 232 -15.59 -13.30 10.56
C SER A 232 -16.01 -13.98 9.27
N SER A 233 -17.29 -13.85 8.91
CA SER A 233 -17.85 -14.30 7.63
C SER A 233 -17.63 -13.31 6.48
N LYS A 234 -17.02 -12.13 6.74
CA LYS A 234 -16.77 -11.11 5.71
C LYS A 234 -15.90 -11.65 4.58
N VAL A 235 -16.27 -11.35 3.34
CA VAL A 235 -15.54 -11.79 2.14
C VAL A 235 -14.12 -11.21 2.09
N LYS A 236 -13.95 -9.95 2.51
CA LYS A 236 -12.65 -9.28 2.48
C LYS A 236 -12.09 -9.09 3.88
N LYS A 237 -10.93 -9.69 4.13
CA LYS A 237 -10.22 -9.63 5.40
C LYS A 237 -8.80 -9.11 5.13
N SER A 238 -8.50 -7.89 5.55
CA SER A 238 -7.22 -7.26 5.23
C SER A 238 -6.76 -6.28 6.31
N PRO A 239 -5.45 -5.98 6.39
CA PRO A 239 -4.92 -4.98 7.32
C PRO A 239 -5.58 -3.61 7.17
N HIS A 240 -6.04 -3.28 5.96
CA HIS A 240 -6.72 -2.01 5.71
C HIS A 240 -8.11 -1.96 6.35
N ILE A 241 -8.85 -3.08 6.30
CA ILE A 241 -10.15 -3.20 6.98
C ILE A 241 -9.96 -3.14 8.49
N LEU A 242 -8.99 -3.87 9.04
CA LEU A 242 -8.68 -3.83 10.48
C LEU A 242 -8.32 -2.41 10.94
N ARG A 243 -7.59 -1.66 10.13
CA ARG A 243 -7.30 -0.24 10.41
C ARG A 243 -8.58 0.62 10.44
N HIS A 244 -9.62 0.30 9.70
CA HIS A 244 -10.89 1.04 9.74
C HIS A 244 -11.78 0.67 10.92
N SER A 245 -11.41 -0.37 11.68
CA SER A 245 -12.09 -0.79 12.92
C SER A 245 -11.54 -0.08 14.17
N PHE A 246 -10.45 0.69 13.99
CA PHE A 246 -9.81 1.52 15.02
C PHE A 246 -10.61 2.79 15.30
#